data_1c5c6670944c84c2e2b169b57055b64d
#
_entry.id   1c5c6670944c84c2e2b169b57055b64d
#
_cell.length_a   1.000
_cell.length_b   1.000
_cell.length_c   1.000
_cell.angle_alpha   90.00
_cell.angle_beta   90.00
_cell.angle_gamma   90.00
#
_symmetry.space_group_name_H-M   'P 1'
#
loop_
_entity.id
_entity.type
_entity.pdbx_description
1 polymer ?
#
loop_
_entity_poly.entity_id
_entity_poly.type
_entity_poly.pdbx_seq_one_letter_code
_entity_poly.pdbx_strand_id
1 'polypeptide(L)'
;MAQVTVQIDGKAYRMACEEGQEAHLEELAAGFDQYVGHLKSQFGEIGDLRLTVMAGIMVMDELNDVKRRLSKLESEADDLRKGREGVMSELSRN
;
A
#
# COMPACT_ATOMS: atom_id res chain seq x y z
N MET A 1 -17.11 -17.03 8.93
CA MET A 1 -15.72 -16.69 8.62
C MET A 1 -15.16 -17.66 7.60
N ALA A 2 -14.59 -17.16 6.55
CA ALA A 2 -13.99 -17.99 5.51
C ALA A 2 -12.49 -18.20 5.79
N GLN A 3 -11.92 -19.15 5.09
CA GLN A 3 -10.47 -19.39 5.13
C GLN A 3 -9.93 -19.49 3.72
N VAL A 4 -8.70 -19.02 3.55
CA VAL A 4 -8.01 -19.07 2.28
C VAL A 4 -6.55 -19.46 2.54
N THR A 5 -5.98 -20.23 1.63
CA THR A 5 -4.57 -20.60 1.70
C THR A 5 -3.80 -19.74 0.71
N VAL A 6 -2.80 -19.03 1.20
CA VAL A 6 -1.94 -18.18 0.37
C VAL A 6 -0.52 -18.72 0.41
N GLN A 7 0.26 -18.40 -0.60
CA GLN A 7 1.65 -18.83 -0.67
C GLN A 7 2.57 -17.60 -0.68
N ILE A 8 3.52 -17.61 0.23
CA ILE A 8 4.56 -16.58 0.32
C ILE A 8 5.91 -17.28 0.37
N ASP A 9 6.75 -16.97 -0.59
CA ASP A 9 8.10 -17.55 -0.73
C ASP A 9 8.08 -19.08 -0.73
N GLY A 10 7.11 -19.64 -1.47
CA GLY A 10 6.96 -21.09 -1.61
C GLY A 10 6.33 -21.81 -0.43
N LYS A 11 5.91 -21.08 0.60
CA LYS A 11 5.28 -21.66 1.79
C LYS A 11 3.80 -21.33 1.83
N ALA A 12 2.99 -22.30 2.21
CA ALA A 12 1.55 -22.16 2.28
C ALA A 12 1.14 -21.70 3.68
N TYR A 13 0.25 -20.71 3.73
CA TYR A 13 -0.30 -20.21 4.97
C TYR A 13 -1.83 -20.17 4.88
N ARG A 14 -2.48 -20.79 5.86
CA ARG A 14 -3.93 -20.74 5.96
C ARG A 14 -4.32 -19.51 6.79
N MET A 15 -5.16 -18.68 6.21
CA MET A 15 -5.57 -17.43 6.84
C MET A 15 -7.08 -17.33 6.90
N ALA A 16 -7.59 -16.78 7.99
CA ALA A 16 -8.99 -16.46 8.12
C ALA A 16 -9.27 -15.12 7.45
N CYS A 17 -10.44 -15.00 6.84
CA CYS A 17 -10.88 -13.76 6.24
C CYS A 17 -12.41 -13.66 6.35
N GLU A 18 -12.93 -12.48 6.09
CA GLU A 18 -14.37 -12.29 6.02
C GLU A 18 -14.90 -12.93 4.74
N GLU A 19 -16.13 -13.43 4.79
CA GLU A 19 -16.77 -13.99 3.61
C GLU A 19 -16.86 -12.94 2.50
N GLY A 20 -16.50 -13.35 1.29
CA GLY A 20 -16.47 -12.46 0.14
C GLY A 20 -15.13 -11.76 -0.06
N GLN A 21 -14.19 -11.88 0.88
CA GLN A 21 -12.87 -11.24 0.79
C GLN A 21 -11.76 -12.20 0.36
N GLU A 22 -12.10 -13.44 0.05
CA GLU A 22 -11.11 -14.47 -0.29
C GLU A 22 -10.26 -14.07 -1.50
N ALA A 23 -10.90 -13.65 -2.58
CA ALA A 23 -10.20 -13.26 -3.81
C ALA A 23 -9.31 -12.04 -3.59
N HIS A 24 -9.78 -11.07 -2.79
CA HIS A 24 -9.03 -9.88 -2.46
C HIS A 24 -7.76 -10.24 -1.66
N LEU A 25 -7.91 -11.11 -0.67
CA LEU A 25 -6.77 -11.55 0.14
C LEU A 25 -5.76 -12.33 -0.71
N GLU A 26 -6.23 -13.17 -1.63
CA GLU A 26 -5.35 -13.90 -2.55
C GLU A 26 -4.56 -12.93 -3.43
N GLU A 27 -5.20 -11.89 -3.93
CA GLU A 27 -4.54 -10.87 -4.75
C GLU A 27 -3.47 -10.12 -3.96
N LEU A 28 -3.78 -9.71 -2.74
CA LEU A 28 -2.82 -9.05 -1.86
C LEU A 28 -1.63 -9.96 -1.55
N ALA A 29 -1.91 -11.23 -1.27
CA ALA A 29 -0.86 -12.22 -0.98
C ALA A 29 0.05 -12.44 -2.19
N ALA A 30 -0.52 -12.50 -3.39
CA ALA A 30 0.27 -12.65 -4.62
C ALA A 30 1.20 -11.46 -4.82
N GLY A 31 0.74 -10.25 -4.57
CA GLY A 31 1.57 -9.05 -4.63
C GLY A 31 2.67 -9.06 -3.59
N PHE A 32 2.36 -9.47 -2.38
CA PHE A 32 3.35 -9.57 -1.31
C PHE A 32 4.39 -10.66 -1.60
N ASP A 33 3.95 -11.78 -2.16
CA ASP A 33 4.85 -12.87 -2.56
C ASP A 33 5.87 -12.38 -3.60
N GLN A 34 5.43 -11.64 -4.60
CA GLN A 34 6.33 -11.06 -5.60
C GLN A 34 7.32 -10.09 -4.95
N TYR A 35 6.85 -9.28 -4.02
CA TYR A 35 7.69 -8.33 -3.30
C TYR A 35 8.77 -9.05 -2.48
N VAL A 36 8.40 -10.08 -1.75
CA VAL A 36 9.34 -10.90 -0.98
C VAL A 36 10.37 -11.56 -1.91
N GLY A 37 9.92 -12.09 -3.05
CA GLY A 37 10.82 -12.68 -4.04
C GLY A 37 11.83 -11.67 -4.59
N HIS A 38 11.40 -10.45 -4.83
CA HIS A 38 12.26 -9.37 -5.28
C HIS A 38 13.33 -9.04 -4.23
N LEU A 39 12.93 -8.92 -2.97
CA LEU A 39 13.88 -8.66 -1.88
C LEU A 39 14.86 -9.80 -1.70
N LYS A 40 14.39 -11.04 -1.83
CA LYS A 40 15.25 -12.21 -1.74
C LYS A 40 16.33 -12.19 -2.83
N SER A 41 15.98 -11.76 -4.04
CA SER A 41 16.95 -11.65 -5.12
C SER A 41 17.99 -10.56 -4.88
N GLN A 42 17.63 -9.50 -4.15
CA GLN A 42 18.54 -8.40 -3.82
C GLN A 42 19.44 -8.71 -2.63
N PHE A 43 18.91 -9.30 -1.59
CA PHE A 43 19.61 -9.48 -0.31
C PHE A 43 20.10 -10.91 -0.07
N GLY A 44 19.70 -11.85 -0.92
CA GLY A 44 20.09 -13.26 -0.77
C GLY A 44 19.32 -13.95 0.35
N GLU A 45 19.87 -15.06 0.81
CA GLU A 45 19.23 -15.87 1.85
C GLU A 45 19.64 -15.40 3.23
N ILE A 46 18.86 -14.50 3.80
CA ILE A 46 19.10 -13.92 5.11
C ILE A 46 18.26 -14.57 6.20
N GLY A 47 17.53 -15.62 5.85
CA GLY A 47 16.58 -16.32 6.72
C GLY A 47 15.15 -15.88 6.44
N ASP A 48 14.24 -16.84 6.46
CA ASP A 48 12.85 -16.60 6.02
C ASP A 48 12.11 -15.58 6.91
N LEU A 49 12.26 -15.72 8.21
CA LEU A 49 11.59 -14.80 9.12
C LEU A 49 12.13 -13.37 8.97
N ARG A 50 13.46 -13.24 8.91
CA ARG A 50 14.09 -11.92 8.74
C ARG A 50 13.68 -11.28 7.42
N LEU A 51 13.63 -12.06 6.36
CA LEU A 51 13.19 -11.59 5.05
C LEU A 51 11.76 -11.08 5.09
N THR A 52 10.87 -11.83 5.73
CA THR A 52 9.46 -11.46 5.86
C THR A 52 9.28 -10.19 6.70
N VAL A 53 10.00 -10.09 7.81
CA VAL A 53 9.97 -8.89 8.66
C VAL A 53 10.46 -7.67 7.88
N MET A 54 11.56 -7.82 7.15
CA MET A 54 12.10 -6.76 6.30
C MET A 54 11.08 -6.33 5.26
N ALA A 55 10.44 -7.28 4.60
CA ALA A 55 9.42 -7.00 3.59
C ALA A 55 8.25 -6.21 4.20
N GLY A 56 7.79 -6.61 5.37
CA GLY A 56 6.71 -5.91 6.06
C GLY A 56 7.07 -4.47 6.40
N ILE A 57 8.28 -4.25 6.92
CA ILE A 57 8.75 -2.91 7.25
C ILE A 57 8.86 -2.04 6.00
N MET A 58 9.39 -2.58 4.92
CA MET A 58 9.54 -1.84 3.66
C MET A 58 8.18 -1.49 3.03
N VAL A 59 7.21 -2.39 3.12
CA VAL A 59 5.85 -2.10 2.67
C VAL A 59 5.24 -0.95 3.49
N MET A 60 5.45 -0.97 4.80
CA MET A 60 4.97 0.12 5.66
C MET A 60 5.64 1.46 5.32
N ASP A 61 6.91 1.43 4.98
CA ASP A 61 7.64 2.63 4.56
C ASP A 61 7.06 3.19 3.26
N GLU A 62 6.79 2.33 2.28
CA GLU A 62 6.16 2.73 1.04
C GLU A 62 4.76 3.28 1.26
N LEU A 63 3.99 2.66 2.15
CA LEU A 63 2.65 3.14 2.50
C LEU A 63 2.71 4.54 3.10
N ASN A 64 3.64 4.77 4.02
CA ASN A 64 3.82 6.09 4.63
C ASN A 64 4.23 7.13 3.59
N ASP A 65 5.08 6.76 2.64
CA ASP A 65 5.51 7.65 1.57
C ASP A 65 4.33 8.04 0.67
N VAL A 66 3.51 7.07 0.28
CA VAL A 66 2.31 7.31 -0.52
C VAL A 66 1.33 8.20 0.24
N LYS A 67 1.13 7.97 1.54
CA LYS A 67 0.26 8.82 2.38
C LYS A 67 0.74 10.26 2.42
N ARG A 68 2.05 10.48 2.52
CA ARG A 68 2.63 11.82 2.52
C ARG A 68 2.41 12.51 1.18
N ARG A 69 2.60 11.79 0.08
CA ARG A 69 2.36 12.32 -1.27
C ARG A 69 0.90 12.69 -1.46
N LEU A 70 0.00 11.83 -1.01
CA LEU A 70 -1.43 12.08 -1.08
C LEU A 70 -1.81 13.33 -0.30
N SER A 71 -1.32 13.45 0.93
CA SER A 71 -1.57 14.61 1.78
C SER A 71 -1.06 15.91 1.12
N LYS A 72 0.12 15.85 0.52
CA LYS A 72 0.70 16.99 -0.19
C LYS A 72 -0.15 17.39 -1.39
N LEU A 73 -0.58 16.41 -2.19
CA LEU A 73 -1.43 16.68 -3.36
C LEU A 73 -2.78 17.24 -2.96
N GLU A 74 -3.37 16.74 -1.88
CA GLU A 74 -4.62 17.25 -1.35
C GLU A 74 -4.48 18.70 -0.90
N SER A 75 -3.37 19.02 -0.22
CA SER A 75 -3.07 20.36 0.22
C SER A 75 -2.89 21.31 -0.97
N GLU A 76 -2.15 20.88 -1.99
CA GLU A 76 -1.94 21.68 -3.21
C GLU A 76 -3.26 21.91 -3.95
N ALA A 77 -4.11 20.89 -4.05
CA ALA A 77 -5.42 21.00 -4.66
C ALA A 77 -6.32 21.98 -3.89
N ASP A 78 -6.27 21.91 -2.56
CA ASP A 78 -7.03 22.81 -1.71
C ASP A 78 -6.55 24.26 -1.87
N ASP A 79 -5.25 24.48 -1.92
CA ASP A 79 -4.66 25.80 -2.13
C ASP A 79 -5.06 26.37 -3.49
N LEU A 80 -5.03 25.55 -4.53
CA LEU A 80 -5.46 25.98 -5.87
C LEU A 80 -6.95 26.36 -5.87
N ARG A 81 -7.78 25.57 -5.19
CA ARG A 81 -9.21 25.85 -5.08
C ARG A 81 -9.46 27.15 -4.34
N LYS A 82 -8.76 27.40 -3.24
CA LYS A 82 -8.87 28.64 -2.48
C LYS A 82 -8.42 29.84 -3.30
N GLY A 83 -7.35 29.70 -4.05
CA GLY A 83 -6.88 30.74 -4.95
C GLY A 83 -7.91 31.07 -6.02
N ARG A 84 -8.52 30.05 -6.62
CA ARG A 84 -9.59 30.23 -7.61
C ARG A 84 -10.81 30.92 -7.01
N GLU A 85 -11.22 30.51 -5.82
CA GLU A 85 -12.35 31.12 -5.12
C GLU A 85 -12.07 32.60 -4.82
N GLY A 86 -10.85 32.91 -4.40
CA GLY A 86 -10.44 34.30 -4.14
C GLY A 86 -10.51 35.18 -5.38
N VAL A 87 -10.00 34.68 -6.51
CA VAL A 87 -10.05 35.37 -7.79
C VAL A 87 -11.49 35.60 -8.25
N MET A 88 -12.31 34.57 -8.15
CA MET A 88 -13.73 34.68 -8.52
C MET A 88 -14.48 35.70 -7.65
N SER A 89 -14.16 35.73 -6.36
CA SER A 89 -14.74 36.66 -5.42
C SER A 89 -14.38 38.11 -5.80
N GLU A 90 -13.13 38.39 -6.17
CA GLU A 90 -12.68 39.68 -6.60
C GLU A 90 -13.35 40.13 -7.91
N LEU A 91 -13.47 39.21 -8.86
CA LEU A 91 -14.14 39.50 -10.12
C LEU A 91 -15.62 39.84 -9.94
N SER A 92 -16.30 39.24 -8.98
CA SER A 92 -17.70 39.50 -8.73
C SER A 92 -17.97 40.78 -7.99
N ARG A 93 -16.95 41.43 -7.40
CA ARG A 93 -17.08 42.74 -6.75
C ARG A 93 -17.14 43.90 -7.74
N ASN A 94 -16.69 43.67 -8.93
CA ASN A 94 -16.70 44.66 -9.98
C ASN A 94 -17.94 44.55 -10.87
#